data_df735916383fa81fa1be107fbec6a45b
#
_entry.id   df735916383fa81fa1be107fbec6a45b
#
_cell.length_a   1.000
_cell.length_b   1.000
_cell.length_c   1.000
_cell.angle_alpha   90.00
_cell.angle_beta   90.00
_cell.angle_gamma   90.00
#
_symmetry.space_group_name_H-M   'P 1'
#
loop_
_entity.id
_entity.type
_entity.pdbx_description
1 polymer ?
#
loop_
_entity_poly.entity_id
_entity_poly.type
_entity_poly.pdbx_seq_one_letter_code
_entity_poly.pdbx_strand_id
1 'polypeptide(L)'
;VAAGLCLGIGACSTAEESAPLSEQTPEAVDVTDPVSPPECEVPQCVETGFLSDPDGFSFANWSDTGALNASSLVDMFGEEAVCIQGGADECLLSPSADQWLTQANSAMTVGHCEGMAVLAQEIFQGTRPLEAFNPNAPFTFALAQSRPVVESIEQLWASQLLPDLQAETAKFRKMEPGEIAELLSTSLQSGTMYTMGLYTSPGVGHTVTPTAVRYLG
;
A
#
# COMPACT_ATOMS: atom_id res chain seq x y z
N VAL A 1 8.87 9.40 -4.84
CA VAL A 1 8.97 8.61 -3.60
C VAL A 1 7.69 8.89 -2.83
N ALA A 2 6.73 7.96 -2.88
CA ALA A 2 5.53 8.06 -2.06
C ALA A 2 5.95 7.94 -0.59
N ALA A 3 5.78 9.00 0.20
CA ALA A 3 6.01 8.95 1.62
C ALA A 3 4.78 8.30 2.27
N GLY A 4 4.94 7.08 2.75
CA GLY A 4 3.86 6.38 3.45
C GLY A 4 3.66 6.96 4.85
N LEU A 5 2.45 7.43 5.14
CA LEU A 5 2.02 7.82 6.47
C LEU A 5 1.55 6.56 7.23
N CYS A 6 2.47 5.64 7.53
CA CYS A 6 2.15 4.49 8.38
C CYS A 6 2.17 4.88 9.86
N LEU A 7 0.99 5.05 10.45
CA LEU A 7 0.80 5.31 11.88
C LEU A 7 0.91 4.01 12.70
N GLY A 8 2.04 3.32 12.61
CA GLY A 8 2.36 2.24 13.55
C GLY A 8 2.96 0.98 12.93
N ILE A 9 3.95 0.42 13.63
CA ILE A 9 4.34 -0.99 13.47
C ILE A 9 3.16 -1.81 14.02
N GLY A 10 2.13 -1.95 13.21
CA GLY A 10 0.97 -2.75 13.49
C GLY A 10 0.62 -3.45 12.21
N ALA A 11 0.69 -4.74 12.28
CA ALA A 11 0.40 -5.62 11.18
C ALA A 11 -0.98 -5.34 10.56
N CYS A 12 -1.10 -5.38 9.25
CA CYS A 12 -2.40 -5.48 8.58
C CYS A 12 -3.13 -6.73 9.08
N SER A 13 -4.30 -6.58 9.69
CA SER A 13 -5.12 -7.72 10.07
C SER A 13 -5.96 -8.19 8.88
N THR A 14 -5.99 -9.49 8.66
CA THR A 14 -7.00 -10.10 7.79
C THR A 14 -8.38 -9.97 8.42
N ALA A 15 -9.41 -9.80 7.62
CA ALA A 15 -10.79 -9.93 8.07
C ALA A 15 -10.99 -11.29 8.76
N GLU A 16 -11.49 -11.28 10.00
CA GLU A 16 -11.84 -12.49 10.73
C GLU A 16 -12.81 -13.34 9.92
N GLU A 17 -12.53 -14.61 9.89
CA GLU A 17 -13.42 -15.66 9.39
C GLU A 17 -14.75 -15.59 10.14
N SER A 18 -15.73 -14.98 9.50
CA SER A 18 -17.10 -14.90 10.02
C SER A 18 -17.73 -16.28 9.99
N ALA A 19 -18.31 -16.70 11.12
CA ALA A 19 -19.13 -17.90 11.25
C ALA A 19 -20.20 -17.98 10.15
N PRO A 20 -20.67 -19.19 9.76
CA PRO A 20 -21.56 -19.36 8.63
C PRO A 20 -22.90 -18.66 8.91
N LEU A 21 -23.14 -17.57 8.20
CA LEU A 21 -24.46 -16.94 8.13
C LEU A 21 -25.33 -17.75 7.17
N SER A 22 -26.53 -18.02 7.62
CA SER A 22 -27.61 -18.70 6.89
C SER A 22 -27.76 -18.16 5.47
N GLU A 23 -27.91 -19.10 4.54
CA GLU A 23 -28.22 -18.94 3.13
C GLU A 23 -29.44 -18.04 2.93
N GLN A 24 -29.22 -16.75 2.76
CA GLN A 24 -30.18 -15.85 2.12
C GLN A 24 -29.63 -15.52 0.76
N THR A 25 -30.32 -15.99 -0.26
CA THR A 25 -30.05 -15.68 -1.67
C THR A 25 -30.04 -14.16 -1.84
N PRO A 26 -28.94 -13.51 -2.24
CA PRO A 26 -28.98 -12.09 -2.51
C PRO A 26 -29.83 -11.86 -3.76
N GLU A 27 -30.87 -11.03 -3.65
CA GLU A 27 -31.50 -10.41 -4.81
C GLU A 27 -30.41 -9.70 -5.62
N ALA A 28 -30.40 -9.94 -6.92
CA ALA A 28 -29.48 -9.30 -7.84
C ALA A 28 -29.67 -7.78 -7.75
N VAL A 29 -28.76 -7.10 -7.06
CA VAL A 29 -28.64 -5.64 -7.13
C VAL A 29 -28.13 -5.33 -8.53
N ASP A 30 -28.95 -4.65 -9.30
CA ASP A 30 -28.60 -4.13 -10.63
C ASP A 30 -27.50 -3.07 -10.48
N VAL A 31 -26.25 -3.47 -10.69
CA VAL A 31 -25.08 -2.59 -10.62
C VAL A 31 -24.89 -1.94 -11.99
N THR A 32 -25.79 -1.04 -12.37
CA THR A 32 -25.77 -0.41 -13.70
C THR A 32 -25.28 1.04 -13.72
N ASP A 33 -24.89 1.63 -12.61
CA ASP A 33 -24.25 2.94 -12.63
C ASP A 33 -22.94 2.92 -11.86
N PRO A 34 -21.78 3.32 -12.48
CA PRO A 34 -20.60 3.63 -11.71
C PRO A 34 -20.96 4.75 -10.73
N VAL A 35 -20.88 4.47 -9.44
CA VAL A 35 -21.07 5.50 -8.40
C VAL A 35 -19.94 6.50 -8.60
N SER A 36 -20.23 7.58 -9.32
CA SER A 36 -19.33 8.72 -9.37
C SER A 36 -19.07 9.18 -7.93
N PRO A 37 -17.81 9.40 -7.54
CA PRO A 37 -17.54 9.94 -6.22
C PRO A 37 -18.34 11.24 -6.08
N PRO A 38 -18.91 11.50 -4.88
CA PRO A 38 -19.65 12.72 -4.67
C PRO A 38 -18.72 13.91 -4.97
N GLU A 39 -19.09 14.71 -5.96
CA GLU A 39 -18.31 15.88 -6.38
C GLU A 39 -17.98 16.78 -5.18
N CYS A 40 -16.77 17.30 -5.15
CA CYS A 40 -16.32 18.27 -4.16
C CYS A 40 -17.06 19.62 -4.39
N GLU A 41 -18.33 19.70 -4.00
CA GLU A 41 -19.16 20.89 -4.17
C GLU A 41 -18.91 22.01 -3.14
N VAL A 42 -18.08 21.76 -2.14
CA VAL A 42 -17.78 22.73 -1.07
C VAL A 42 -16.45 23.45 -1.31
N PRO A 43 -16.36 24.77 -1.00
CA PRO A 43 -15.15 25.55 -1.24
C PRO A 43 -13.90 25.11 -0.44
N GLN A 44 -14.04 24.09 0.39
CA GLN A 44 -12.97 23.54 1.25
C GLN A 44 -12.81 22.04 1.04
N CYS A 45 -12.93 21.58 -0.19
CA CYS A 45 -12.68 20.20 -0.56
C CYS A 45 -11.49 20.09 -1.49
N VAL A 46 -10.63 19.11 -1.24
CA VAL A 46 -9.51 18.72 -2.11
C VAL A 46 -9.62 17.25 -2.38
N GLU A 47 -9.49 16.85 -3.63
CA GLU A 47 -9.53 15.44 -4.04
C GLU A 47 -8.43 15.12 -5.06
N THR A 48 -8.03 13.83 -5.11
CA THR A 48 -7.00 13.35 -6.03
C THR A 48 -7.55 12.95 -7.40
N GLY A 49 -8.82 12.62 -7.47
CA GLY A 49 -9.40 11.90 -8.61
C GLY A 49 -9.11 10.39 -8.61
N PHE A 50 -8.37 9.87 -7.62
CA PHE A 50 -8.15 8.43 -7.45
C PHE A 50 -9.46 7.73 -7.09
N LEU A 51 -9.81 6.70 -7.87
CA LEU A 51 -11.00 5.87 -7.65
C LEU A 51 -10.57 4.44 -7.33
N SER A 52 -11.29 3.78 -6.42
CA SER A 52 -11.01 2.36 -6.10
C SER A 52 -11.14 1.44 -7.33
N ASP A 53 -12.02 1.77 -8.25
CA ASP A 53 -12.14 1.28 -9.61
C ASP A 53 -12.18 2.52 -10.52
N PRO A 54 -11.21 2.74 -11.42
CA PRO A 54 -10.23 1.77 -11.97
C PRO A 54 -8.82 1.77 -11.35
N ASP A 55 -8.52 2.61 -10.34
CA ASP A 55 -7.12 2.90 -9.94
C ASP A 55 -6.59 1.96 -8.85
N GLY A 56 -7.47 1.26 -8.13
CA GLY A 56 -7.11 0.22 -7.15
C GLY A 56 -6.96 -1.16 -7.78
N PHE A 57 -6.66 -2.17 -6.95
CA PHE A 57 -6.60 -3.57 -7.37
C PHE A 57 -7.95 -4.26 -7.18
N SER A 58 -8.33 -5.15 -8.12
CA SER A 58 -9.55 -5.96 -8.03
C SER A 58 -9.45 -7.16 -7.09
N PHE A 59 -8.23 -7.56 -6.71
CA PHE A 59 -8.00 -8.67 -5.79
C PHE A 59 -7.89 -8.18 -4.34
N ALA A 60 -8.29 -9.05 -3.41
CA ALA A 60 -8.27 -8.74 -1.99
C ALA A 60 -6.85 -8.69 -1.43
N ASN A 61 -6.65 -7.94 -0.35
CA ASN A 61 -5.46 -8.05 0.48
C ASN A 61 -5.34 -9.49 1.01
N TRP A 62 -4.12 -10.02 1.00
CA TRP A 62 -3.83 -11.38 1.45
C TRP A 62 -2.82 -11.37 2.59
N SER A 63 -2.81 -12.45 3.36
CA SER A 63 -1.94 -12.61 4.53
C SER A 63 -1.19 -13.93 4.44
N ASP A 64 -0.04 -13.90 3.77
CA ASP A 64 0.92 -14.98 3.78
C ASP A 64 2.34 -14.46 3.99
N THR A 65 3.27 -15.40 4.21
CA THR A 65 4.68 -15.03 4.30
C THR A 65 5.13 -14.42 2.99
N GLY A 66 5.78 -13.26 3.03
CA GLY A 66 6.34 -12.62 1.84
C GLY A 66 7.36 -13.53 1.13
N ALA A 67 7.52 -13.29 -0.16
CA ALA A 67 8.42 -14.04 -1.04
C ALA A 67 9.61 -13.20 -1.54
N LEU A 68 9.96 -12.12 -0.82
CA LEU A 68 11.19 -11.38 -1.09
C LEU A 68 12.40 -12.31 -1.02
N ASN A 69 13.38 -12.07 -1.87
CA ASN A 69 14.59 -12.88 -2.00
C ASN A 69 15.82 -11.98 -2.15
N ALA A 70 17.00 -12.57 -2.39
CA ALA A 70 18.24 -11.82 -2.53
C ALA A 70 18.18 -10.79 -3.67
N SER A 71 17.55 -11.11 -4.81
CA SER A 71 17.37 -10.15 -5.90
C SER A 71 16.50 -8.97 -5.47
N SER A 72 15.42 -9.22 -4.73
CA SER A 72 14.58 -8.15 -4.18
C SER A 72 15.38 -7.18 -3.30
N LEU A 73 16.30 -7.68 -2.48
CA LEU A 73 17.16 -6.85 -1.65
C LEU A 73 18.19 -6.08 -2.46
N VAL A 74 18.76 -6.70 -3.49
CA VAL A 74 19.67 -6.02 -4.42
C VAL A 74 18.96 -4.85 -5.10
N ASP A 75 17.71 -5.05 -5.55
CA ASP A 75 16.91 -4.00 -6.18
C ASP A 75 16.60 -2.84 -5.20
N MET A 76 16.35 -3.16 -3.93
CA MET A 76 16.02 -2.17 -2.90
C MET A 76 17.22 -1.40 -2.36
N PHE A 77 18.37 -2.06 -2.18
CA PHE A 77 19.50 -1.53 -1.42
C PHE A 77 20.82 -1.48 -2.21
N GLY A 78 20.88 -2.13 -3.34
CA GLY A 78 22.11 -2.34 -4.12
C GLY A 78 22.93 -3.53 -3.64
N GLU A 79 23.64 -4.17 -4.58
CA GLU A 79 24.44 -5.37 -4.35
C GLU A 79 25.50 -5.16 -3.26
N GLU A 80 26.23 -4.04 -3.31
CA GLU A 80 27.30 -3.72 -2.35
C GLU A 80 26.82 -3.65 -0.89
N ALA A 81 25.54 -3.31 -0.67
CA ALA A 81 24.97 -3.19 0.65
C ALA A 81 24.52 -4.53 1.24
N VAL A 82 24.14 -5.48 0.40
CA VAL A 82 23.48 -6.71 0.87
C VAL A 82 24.27 -7.99 0.60
N CYS A 83 25.14 -8.05 -0.42
CA CYS A 83 25.89 -9.24 -0.76
C CYS A 83 27.31 -9.21 -0.18
N ILE A 84 27.78 -10.35 0.34
CA ILE A 84 29.17 -10.53 0.75
C ILE A 84 29.99 -11.18 -0.37
N GLN A 85 29.35 -11.80 -1.35
CA GLN A 85 29.97 -12.45 -2.49
C GLN A 85 28.96 -12.63 -3.63
N GLY A 86 29.44 -12.54 -4.88
CA GLY A 86 28.68 -12.79 -6.10
C GLY A 86 28.15 -11.52 -6.76
N GLY A 87 27.51 -11.66 -7.94
CA GLY A 87 26.73 -10.63 -8.63
C GLY A 87 25.25 -10.79 -8.32
N ALA A 88 24.39 -9.98 -8.94
CA ALA A 88 22.93 -9.98 -8.68
C ALA A 88 22.26 -11.37 -8.79
N ASP A 89 22.76 -12.22 -9.71
CA ASP A 89 22.26 -13.59 -9.91
C ASP A 89 22.89 -14.63 -8.97
N GLU A 90 23.98 -14.30 -8.27
CA GLU A 90 24.75 -15.18 -7.39
C GLU A 90 24.99 -14.55 -6.02
N CYS A 91 24.18 -13.58 -5.63
CA CYS A 91 24.31 -12.85 -4.37
C CYS A 91 24.22 -13.79 -3.17
N LEU A 92 25.33 -13.94 -2.46
CA LEU A 92 25.33 -14.50 -1.11
C LEU A 92 25.10 -13.36 -0.13
N LEU A 93 23.90 -13.33 0.47
CA LEU A 93 23.53 -12.29 1.41
C LEU A 93 24.46 -12.23 2.62
N SER A 94 24.72 -11.02 3.09
CA SER A 94 25.34 -10.82 4.41
C SER A 94 24.39 -11.35 5.51
N PRO A 95 24.91 -11.76 6.68
CA PRO A 95 24.05 -12.22 7.77
C PRO A 95 23.00 -11.21 8.21
N SER A 96 23.29 -9.92 8.13
CA SER A 96 22.35 -8.85 8.45
C SER A 96 21.25 -8.71 7.40
N ALA A 97 21.59 -8.84 6.11
CA ALA A 97 20.63 -8.80 5.01
C ALA A 97 19.71 -10.03 5.04
N ASP A 98 20.24 -11.21 5.30
CA ASP A 98 19.47 -12.45 5.44
C ASP A 98 18.51 -12.40 6.64
N GLN A 99 18.97 -11.87 7.77
CA GLN A 99 18.10 -11.65 8.93
C GLN A 99 17.00 -10.65 8.63
N TRP A 100 17.31 -9.53 7.96
CA TRP A 100 16.31 -8.53 7.59
C TRP A 100 15.28 -9.12 6.63
N LEU A 101 15.73 -9.86 5.61
CA LEU A 101 14.86 -10.55 4.66
C LEU A 101 13.89 -11.50 5.37
N THR A 102 14.40 -12.32 6.28
CA THR A 102 13.59 -13.26 7.07
C THR A 102 12.53 -12.51 7.90
N GLN A 103 12.91 -11.42 8.56
CA GLN A 103 11.99 -10.61 9.37
C GLN A 103 10.95 -9.92 8.51
N ALA A 104 11.33 -9.32 7.37
CA ALA A 104 10.42 -8.66 6.45
C ALA A 104 9.37 -9.65 5.91
N ASN A 105 9.81 -10.79 5.38
CA ASN A 105 8.91 -11.83 4.89
C ASN A 105 7.95 -12.35 5.97
N SER A 106 8.45 -12.58 7.17
CA SER A 106 7.63 -13.04 8.29
C SER A 106 6.60 -11.98 8.72
N ALA A 107 6.96 -10.71 8.66
CA ALA A 107 6.05 -9.63 9.06
C ALA A 107 4.89 -9.41 8.08
N MET A 108 5.00 -9.85 6.81
CA MET A 108 3.93 -9.76 5.82
C MET A 108 2.74 -10.70 6.09
N THR A 109 2.89 -11.67 7.01
CA THR A 109 1.80 -12.61 7.38
C THR A 109 0.54 -11.93 7.90
N VAL A 110 0.59 -10.65 8.18
CA VAL A 110 -0.54 -9.85 8.65
C VAL A 110 -1.23 -9.06 7.53
N GLY A 111 -0.73 -9.15 6.31
CA GLY A 111 -1.31 -8.54 5.12
C GLY A 111 -0.36 -7.63 4.37
N HIS A 112 -0.70 -7.35 3.13
CA HIS A 112 0.09 -6.59 2.16
C HIS A 112 -0.49 -5.21 1.83
N CYS A 113 -1.44 -4.72 2.65
CA CYS A 113 -2.25 -3.52 2.37
C CYS A 113 -1.40 -2.27 2.09
N GLU A 114 -0.28 -2.07 2.80
CA GLU A 114 0.61 -0.93 2.58
C GLU A 114 1.20 -0.96 1.17
N GLY A 115 1.79 -2.08 0.77
CA GLY A 115 2.38 -2.23 -0.57
C GLY A 115 1.34 -2.09 -1.68
N MET A 116 0.13 -2.62 -1.47
CA MET A 116 -0.99 -2.45 -2.41
C MET A 116 -1.37 -0.98 -2.57
N ALA A 117 -1.51 -0.25 -1.46
CA ALA A 117 -1.87 1.16 -1.50
C ALA A 117 -0.79 2.00 -2.19
N VAL A 118 0.49 1.76 -1.87
CA VAL A 118 1.61 2.49 -2.48
C VAL A 118 1.72 2.18 -3.97
N LEU A 119 1.65 0.90 -4.38
CA LEU A 119 1.75 0.55 -5.80
C LEU A 119 0.62 1.14 -6.62
N ALA A 120 -0.61 1.10 -6.11
CA ALA A 120 -1.77 1.71 -6.77
C ALA A 120 -1.57 3.23 -6.96
N GLN A 121 -1.07 3.93 -5.94
CA GLN A 121 -0.75 5.36 -6.04
C GLN A 121 0.38 5.64 -7.04
N GLU A 122 1.45 4.84 -7.06
CA GLU A 122 2.56 4.99 -8.02
C GLU A 122 2.09 4.83 -9.47
N ILE A 123 1.21 3.85 -9.72
CA ILE A 123 0.62 3.65 -11.06
C ILE A 123 -0.29 4.84 -11.42
N PHE A 124 -1.18 5.26 -10.53
CA PHE A 124 -2.08 6.38 -10.72
C PHE A 124 -1.32 7.68 -11.02
N GLN A 125 -0.22 7.94 -10.30
CA GLN A 125 0.63 9.12 -10.51
C GLN A 125 1.57 9.00 -11.73
N GLY A 126 1.61 7.84 -12.40
CA GLY A 126 2.49 7.58 -13.53
C GLY A 126 3.98 7.47 -13.18
N THR A 127 4.32 7.34 -11.90
CA THR A 127 5.70 7.11 -11.45
C THR A 127 6.14 5.67 -11.68
N ARG A 128 5.18 4.75 -11.76
CA ARG A 128 5.38 3.37 -12.16
C ARG A 128 4.46 3.04 -13.34
N PRO A 129 5.01 2.69 -14.50
CA PRO A 129 4.20 2.45 -15.70
C PRO A 129 3.39 1.16 -15.56
N LEU A 130 2.09 1.22 -15.84
CA LEU A 130 1.17 0.09 -15.81
C LEU A 130 1.63 -1.03 -16.76
N GLU A 131 2.20 -0.66 -17.90
CA GLU A 131 2.69 -1.55 -18.95
C GLU A 131 3.82 -2.47 -18.47
N ALA A 132 4.55 -2.08 -17.43
CA ALA A 132 5.58 -2.92 -16.82
C ALA A 132 5.00 -4.21 -16.20
N PHE A 133 3.74 -4.18 -15.81
CA PHE A 133 3.04 -5.33 -15.24
C PHE A 133 2.22 -6.09 -16.27
N ASN A 134 1.52 -5.36 -17.13
CA ASN A 134 0.73 -5.93 -18.23
C ASN A 134 0.51 -4.87 -19.32
N PRO A 135 1.15 -5.02 -20.50
CA PRO A 135 1.01 -4.04 -21.59
C PRO A 135 -0.40 -3.98 -22.19
N ASN A 136 -1.28 -4.92 -21.86
CA ASN A 136 -2.66 -4.94 -22.32
C ASN A 136 -3.66 -4.51 -21.24
N ALA A 137 -3.23 -4.22 -20.03
CA ALA A 137 -4.14 -3.75 -18.99
C ALA A 137 -4.52 -2.28 -19.26
N PRO A 138 -5.81 -1.96 -19.32
CA PRO A 138 -6.25 -0.57 -19.54
C PRO A 138 -6.14 0.29 -18.26
N PHE A 139 -6.09 -0.32 -17.07
CA PHE A 139 -6.04 0.35 -15.77
C PHE A 139 -5.62 -0.64 -14.67
N THR A 140 -5.31 -0.15 -13.48
CA THR A 140 -4.80 -0.95 -12.34
C THR A 140 -5.74 -2.06 -11.92
N PHE A 141 -7.05 -1.80 -11.90
CA PHE A 141 -8.07 -2.78 -11.52
C PHE A 141 -8.09 -4.03 -12.43
N ALA A 142 -7.58 -3.91 -13.67
CA ALA A 142 -7.46 -5.04 -14.61
C ALA A 142 -6.20 -5.88 -14.40
N LEU A 143 -5.30 -5.49 -13.50
CA LEU A 143 -4.12 -6.29 -13.19
C LEU A 143 -4.50 -7.54 -12.38
N ALA A 144 -3.97 -8.69 -12.81
CA ALA A 144 -4.03 -9.91 -12.02
C ALA A 144 -2.97 -9.89 -10.92
N GLN A 145 -3.17 -10.67 -9.86
CA GLN A 145 -2.19 -10.94 -8.82
C GLN A 145 -1.05 -11.83 -9.38
N SER A 146 -0.33 -11.29 -10.35
CA SER A 146 0.78 -11.95 -11.02
C SER A 146 2.08 -11.76 -10.23
N ARG A 147 3.09 -12.61 -10.51
CA ARG A 147 4.37 -12.52 -9.82
C ARG A 147 5.00 -11.12 -9.83
N PRO A 148 5.10 -10.39 -10.96
CA PRO A 148 5.68 -9.05 -10.94
C PRO A 148 4.89 -8.04 -10.09
N VAL A 149 3.55 -8.17 -10.06
CA VAL A 149 2.68 -7.33 -9.21
C VAL A 149 2.91 -7.65 -7.74
N VAL A 150 2.94 -8.93 -7.37
CA VAL A 150 3.18 -9.38 -5.99
C VAL A 150 4.55 -8.94 -5.50
N GLU A 151 5.62 -9.19 -6.28
CA GLU A 151 6.99 -8.78 -5.92
C GLU A 151 7.09 -7.26 -5.68
N SER A 152 6.44 -6.45 -6.51
CA SER A 152 6.42 -4.99 -6.32
C SER A 152 5.64 -4.58 -5.08
N ILE A 153 4.50 -5.20 -4.81
CA ILE A 153 3.72 -4.97 -3.60
C ILE A 153 4.55 -5.31 -2.35
N GLU A 154 5.24 -6.45 -2.36
CA GLU A 154 6.07 -6.89 -1.24
C GLU A 154 7.27 -5.97 -1.00
N GLN A 155 7.97 -5.52 -2.05
CA GLN A 155 9.07 -4.57 -1.93
C GLN A 155 8.59 -3.22 -1.36
N LEU A 156 7.46 -2.70 -1.85
CA LEU A 156 6.87 -1.47 -1.35
C LEU A 156 6.33 -1.63 0.07
N TRP A 157 5.76 -2.78 0.40
CA TRP A 157 5.37 -3.09 1.78
C TRP A 157 6.59 -3.09 2.71
N ALA A 158 7.70 -3.71 2.29
CA ALA A 158 8.91 -3.80 3.09
C ALA A 158 9.58 -2.44 3.29
N SER A 159 9.35 -1.46 2.41
CA SER A 159 9.92 -0.11 2.55
C SER A 159 9.51 0.59 3.84
N GLN A 160 8.33 0.28 4.42
CA GLN A 160 7.90 0.81 5.71
C GLN A 160 8.82 0.39 6.88
N LEU A 161 9.65 -0.64 6.69
CA LEU A 161 10.64 -1.08 7.69
C LEU A 161 11.93 -0.25 7.66
N LEU A 162 12.09 0.63 6.67
CA LEU A 162 13.27 1.49 6.55
C LEU A 162 13.31 2.53 7.68
N PRO A 163 14.48 2.78 8.29
CA PRO A 163 14.61 3.68 9.43
C PRO A 163 14.08 5.09 9.19
N ASP A 164 14.30 5.63 7.99
CA ASP A 164 13.86 6.98 7.63
C ASP A 164 12.34 7.08 7.55
N LEU A 165 11.67 6.08 6.95
CA LEU A 165 10.21 6.03 6.88
C LEU A 165 9.59 5.78 8.25
N GLN A 166 10.22 4.95 9.09
CA GLN A 166 9.79 4.77 10.48
C GLN A 166 9.92 6.06 11.31
N ALA A 167 11.02 6.80 11.12
CA ALA A 167 11.23 8.07 11.80
C ALA A 167 10.20 9.14 11.37
N GLU A 168 9.83 9.16 10.09
CA GLU A 168 8.79 10.04 9.56
C GLU A 168 7.41 9.65 10.10
N THR A 169 7.06 8.38 10.02
CA THR A 169 5.83 7.82 10.61
C THR A 169 5.71 8.19 12.10
N ALA A 170 6.80 8.11 12.85
CA ALA A 170 6.81 8.48 14.27
C ALA A 170 6.54 9.96 14.53
N LYS A 171 6.77 10.85 13.57
CA LYS A 171 6.37 12.26 13.66
C LYS A 171 4.86 12.40 13.46
N PHE A 172 4.32 11.77 12.42
CA PHE A 172 2.89 11.83 12.11
C PHE A 172 2.00 11.26 13.21
N ARG A 173 2.46 10.23 13.91
CA ARG A 173 1.77 9.65 15.08
C ARG A 173 1.55 10.61 16.24
N LYS A 174 2.28 11.71 16.29
CA LYS A 174 2.18 12.73 17.35
C LYS A 174 1.31 13.91 16.96
N MET A 175 0.86 13.93 15.71
CA MET A 175 0.00 14.99 15.20
C MET A 175 -1.43 14.80 15.67
N GLU A 176 -2.09 15.91 15.95
CA GLU A 176 -3.52 15.90 16.21
C GLU A 176 -4.31 15.65 14.90
N PRO A 177 -5.53 15.08 14.98
CA PRO A 177 -6.32 14.78 13.78
C PRO A 177 -6.51 15.98 12.84
N GLY A 178 -6.64 17.18 13.37
CA GLY A 178 -6.74 18.42 12.58
C GLY A 178 -5.47 18.74 11.81
N GLU A 179 -4.30 18.52 12.40
CA GLU A 179 -2.99 18.70 11.74
C GLU A 179 -2.80 17.69 10.63
N ILE A 180 -3.25 16.43 10.83
CA ILE A 180 -3.22 15.38 9.80
C ILE A 180 -4.13 15.77 8.63
N ALA A 181 -5.34 16.28 8.89
CA ALA A 181 -6.26 16.72 7.86
C ALA A 181 -5.69 17.91 7.05
N GLU A 182 -5.03 18.85 7.70
CA GLU A 182 -4.36 19.99 7.04
C GLU A 182 -3.17 19.51 6.19
N LEU A 183 -2.34 18.60 6.71
CA LEU A 183 -1.25 17.98 5.97
C LEU A 183 -1.76 17.28 4.71
N LEU A 184 -2.77 16.43 4.85
CA LEU A 184 -3.38 15.72 3.72
C LEU A 184 -3.97 16.70 2.70
N SER A 185 -4.70 17.72 3.15
CA SER A 185 -5.25 18.73 2.26
C SER A 185 -4.16 19.45 1.46
N THR A 186 -3.09 19.85 2.11
CA THR A 186 -1.95 20.53 1.46
C THR A 186 -1.23 19.61 0.49
N SER A 187 -1.00 18.36 0.88
CA SER A 187 -0.29 17.39 0.03
C SER A 187 -1.11 17.02 -1.21
N LEU A 188 -2.42 16.79 -1.07
CA LEU A 188 -3.30 16.51 -2.20
C LEU A 188 -3.36 17.69 -3.18
N GLN A 189 -3.37 18.94 -2.68
CA GLN A 189 -3.30 20.12 -3.54
C GLN A 189 -2.00 20.20 -4.35
N SER A 190 -0.89 19.72 -3.79
CA SER A 190 0.41 19.66 -4.48
C SER A 190 0.60 18.42 -5.36
N GLY A 191 -0.38 17.53 -5.43
CA GLY A 191 -0.30 16.26 -6.14
C GLY A 191 0.49 15.17 -5.42
N THR A 192 0.80 15.38 -4.12
CA THR A 192 1.48 14.37 -3.30
C THR A 192 0.43 13.49 -2.62
N MET A 193 0.51 12.18 -2.81
CA MET A 193 -0.36 11.22 -2.15
C MET A 193 0.37 10.54 -0.99
N TYR A 194 -0.34 10.34 0.11
CA TYR A 194 0.10 9.56 1.26
C TYR A 194 -0.75 8.29 1.40
N THR A 195 -0.19 7.25 1.98
CA THR A 195 -0.98 6.18 2.58
C THR A 195 -1.32 6.55 4.02
N MET A 196 -2.43 6.06 4.54
CA MET A 196 -2.86 6.29 5.91
C MET A 196 -3.17 4.97 6.61
N GLY A 197 -2.43 4.68 7.67
CA GLY A 197 -2.71 3.54 8.55
C GLY A 197 -3.81 3.86 9.56
N LEU A 198 -4.85 3.03 9.58
CA LEU A 198 -5.94 3.06 10.55
C LEU A 198 -5.79 1.89 11.52
N TYR A 199 -5.76 2.17 12.83
CA TYR A 199 -5.52 1.15 13.85
C TYR A 199 -6.66 1.13 14.86
N THR A 200 -7.17 -0.06 15.16
CA THR A 200 -8.20 -0.28 16.20
C THR A 200 -7.59 -0.72 17.53
N SER A 201 -6.40 -1.33 17.50
CA SER A 201 -5.63 -1.75 18.67
C SER A 201 -4.16 -1.94 18.27
N PRO A 202 -3.21 -2.04 19.22
CA PRO A 202 -1.83 -2.35 18.88
C PRO A 202 -1.73 -3.65 18.05
N GLY A 203 -1.15 -3.55 16.86
CA GLY A 203 -0.97 -4.68 15.95
C GLY A 203 -2.15 -5.02 15.06
N VAL A 204 -3.29 -4.31 15.18
CA VAL A 204 -4.46 -4.51 14.31
C VAL A 204 -4.76 -3.20 13.57
N GLY A 205 -4.49 -3.19 12.28
CA GLY A 205 -4.67 -2.01 11.46
C GLY A 205 -4.82 -2.35 9.98
N HIS A 206 -5.19 -1.33 9.21
CA HIS A 206 -5.28 -1.42 7.77
C HIS A 206 -4.76 -0.14 7.14
N THR A 207 -4.11 -0.24 6.00
CA THR A 207 -3.67 0.91 5.22
C THR A 207 -4.67 1.23 4.13
N VAL A 208 -4.98 2.51 4.00
CA VAL A 208 -5.88 3.06 2.99
C VAL A 208 -5.20 4.19 2.21
N THR A 209 -5.74 4.49 1.02
CA THR A 209 -5.37 5.66 0.23
C THR A 209 -6.38 6.78 0.50
N PRO A 210 -5.99 7.89 1.17
CA PRO A 210 -6.84 9.07 1.26
C PRO A 210 -7.06 9.66 -0.13
N THR A 211 -8.31 9.77 -0.55
CA THR A 211 -8.66 10.28 -1.88
C THR A 211 -9.19 11.71 -1.87
N ALA A 212 -9.73 12.14 -0.72
CA ALA A 212 -10.24 13.49 -0.56
C ALA A 212 -10.18 13.95 0.91
N VAL A 213 -10.08 15.26 1.11
CA VAL A 213 -10.27 15.93 2.41
C VAL A 213 -11.40 16.94 2.27
N ARG A 214 -12.38 16.86 3.18
CA ARG A 214 -13.53 17.76 3.23
C ARG A 214 -13.66 18.36 4.62
N TYR A 215 -13.81 19.68 4.68
CA TYR A 215 -14.12 20.38 5.91
C TYR A 215 -15.63 20.64 5.97
N LEU A 216 -16.29 20.09 6.97
CA LEU A 216 -17.73 20.17 7.13
C LEU A 216 -18.22 21.30 8.05
N GLY A 217 -17.33 22.20 8.49
CA GLY A 217 -17.62 23.33 9.38
C GLY A 217 -17.53 22.97 10.85
#